data_b5cd0fd0d3a7ebb9ccadecf7fd511ce6
#
_entry.id   b5cd0fd0d3a7ebb9ccadecf7fd511ce6
#
_cell.length_a   1.000
_cell.length_b   1.000
_cell.length_c   1.000
_cell.angle_alpha   90.00
_cell.angle_beta   90.00
_cell.angle_gamma   90.00
#
_symmetry.space_group_name_H-M   'P 1'
#
loop_
_entity.id
_entity.type
_entity.pdbx_description
1 polymer ?
#
loop_
_entity_poly.entity_id
_entity_poly.type
_entity_poly.pdbx_seq_one_letter_code
_entity_poly.pdbx_strand_id
1 'polypeptide(L)'
;MTRCEKTFYHFEGNAQALRLVSKLHYLVDEYGMNLTYALLGTIVKYPVSSLEIDTTTGNIKDKKLGYYYADQELYEEIAKTTGTNGKRHPLTYILEAADDIAYKTADIEDAFVKGFLSYHQLKEELVSLANEENEYSFHALEKLEAKYASGQRRKVKNPEEYAVKNWIVQMQGFLINCATDGFTSNYEKIMSGTYCYDLFHGTYGEKLMNLLGDIAYRHVFSTSVIYKMEMSEAVMLDFLLDKFVKAAIDYDTDTELSETNKRIISFISENYKSDTTVMRKGKASRKDCI
;
A
#
# COMPACT_ATOMS: atom_id res chain seq x y z
N MET A 1 -14.50 -13.82 -20.04
CA MET A 1 -14.41 -12.64 -19.18
C MET A 1 -13.54 -11.62 -19.90
N THR A 2 -14.05 -10.45 -20.18
CA THR A 2 -13.31 -9.37 -20.86
C THR A 2 -12.31 -8.72 -19.91
N ARG A 3 -11.37 -7.90 -20.44
CA ARG A 3 -10.40 -7.13 -19.65
C ARG A 3 -11.10 -6.22 -18.64
N CYS A 4 -12.19 -5.60 -19.07
CA CYS A 4 -13.02 -4.72 -18.26
C CYS A 4 -13.67 -5.46 -17.10
N GLU A 5 -14.31 -6.61 -17.36
CA GLU A 5 -14.92 -7.42 -16.31
C GLU A 5 -13.91 -7.87 -15.25
N LYS A 6 -12.71 -8.31 -15.64
CA LYS A 6 -11.67 -8.73 -14.70
C LYS A 6 -11.18 -7.60 -13.80
N THR A 7 -11.16 -6.36 -14.28
CA THR A 7 -10.76 -5.19 -13.47
C THR A 7 -11.66 -5.00 -12.25
N PHE A 8 -12.96 -5.27 -12.36
CA PHE A 8 -13.89 -5.14 -11.24
C PHE A 8 -13.70 -6.19 -10.13
N TYR A 9 -13.12 -7.34 -10.45
CA TYR A 9 -12.82 -8.38 -9.44
C TYR A 9 -11.51 -8.14 -8.69
N HIS A 10 -10.71 -7.15 -9.12
CA HIS A 10 -9.40 -6.86 -8.53
C HIS A 10 -9.30 -5.38 -8.18
N PHE A 11 -9.96 -4.99 -7.07
CA PHE A 11 -9.69 -3.66 -6.51
C PHE A 11 -8.28 -3.61 -5.95
N GLU A 12 -7.50 -2.58 -6.33
CA GLU A 12 -6.14 -2.38 -5.85
C GLU A 12 -5.90 -0.90 -5.54
N GLY A 13 -5.52 -0.63 -4.28
CA GLY A 13 -5.33 0.73 -3.78
C GLY A 13 -4.26 1.52 -4.55
N ASN A 14 -3.19 0.87 -5.02
CA ASN A 14 -2.15 1.55 -5.81
C ASN A 14 -2.65 1.94 -7.21
N ALA A 15 -3.48 1.10 -7.84
CA ALA A 15 -4.11 1.45 -9.11
C ALA A 15 -5.11 2.61 -8.93
N GLN A 16 -5.87 2.59 -7.83
CA GLN A 16 -6.75 3.70 -7.47
C GLN A 16 -5.98 4.98 -7.16
N ALA A 17 -4.81 4.89 -6.53
CA ALA A 17 -3.94 6.03 -6.27
C ALA A 17 -3.47 6.69 -7.57
N LEU A 18 -3.04 5.90 -8.58
CA LEU A 18 -2.70 6.43 -9.90
C LEU A 18 -3.86 7.23 -10.49
N ARG A 19 -5.06 6.64 -10.50
CA ARG A 19 -6.28 7.29 -11.01
C ARG A 19 -6.63 8.56 -10.23
N LEU A 20 -6.52 8.49 -8.89
CA LEU A 20 -6.82 9.63 -8.03
C LEU A 20 -5.94 10.83 -8.36
N VAL A 21 -4.62 10.64 -8.37
CA VAL A 21 -3.66 11.75 -8.52
C VAL A 21 -3.55 12.25 -9.96
N SER A 22 -3.89 11.41 -10.96
CA SER A 22 -3.80 11.78 -12.37
C SER A 22 -5.09 12.36 -12.96
N LYS A 23 -6.26 12.00 -12.40
CA LYS A 23 -7.56 12.36 -12.98
C LYS A 23 -8.56 12.95 -11.98
N LEU A 24 -8.69 12.35 -10.78
CA LEU A 24 -9.81 12.64 -9.89
C LEU A 24 -9.52 13.76 -8.89
N HIS A 25 -8.26 14.05 -8.62
CA HIS A 25 -7.87 15.10 -7.68
C HIS A 25 -7.59 16.41 -8.40
N TYR A 26 -8.65 17.19 -8.65
CA TYR A 26 -8.55 18.51 -9.31
C TYR A 26 -7.90 19.54 -8.39
N LEU A 27 -6.58 19.68 -8.48
CA LEU A 27 -5.86 20.76 -7.82
C LEU A 27 -5.56 21.94 -8.76
N VAL A 28 -5.30 21.66 -10.03
CA VAL A 28 -4.86 22.68 -10.99
C VAL A 28 -5.81 22.77 -12.18
N ASP A 29 -6.23 21.63 -12.73
CA ASP A 29 -7.14 21.52 -13.88
C ASP A 29 -7.54 20.04 -14.13
N GLU A 30 -7.84 19.68 -15.38
CA GLU A 30 -8.21 18.32 -15.81
C GLU A 30 -7.09 17.26 -15.67
N TYR A 31 -5.86 17.66 -15.31
CA TYR A 31 -4.71 16.76 -15.17
C TYR A 31 -4.49 16.28 -13.72
N GLY A 32 -5.50 16.36 -12.89
CA GLY A 32 -5.40 15.94 -11.49
C GLY A 32 -4.41 16.81 -10.71
N MET A 33 -3.39 16.17 -10.12
CA MET A 33 -2.31 16.87 -9.41
C MET A 33 -1.20 17.39 -10.34
N ASN A 34 -1.31 17.20 -11.64
CA ASN A 34 -0.32 17.59 -12.65
C ASN A 34 1.09 17.09 -12.33
N LEU A 35 1.21 15.82 -11.95
CA LEU A 35 2.48 15.19 -11.58
C LEU A 35 3.28 14.79 -12.82
N THR A 36 4.60 14.75 -12.68
CA THR A 36 5.47 14.26 -13.76
C THR A 36 5.27 12.76 -14.02
N TYR A 37 5.51 12.30 -15.22
CA TYR A 37 5.45 10.86 -15.54
C TYR A 37 6.42 10.01 -14.72
N ALA A 38 7.57 10.54 -14.33
CA ALA A 38 8.48 9.86 -13.43
C ALA A 38 7.85 9.59 -12.05
N LEU A 39 7.13 10.59 -11.51
CA LEU A 39 6.43 10.42 -10.24
C LEU A 39 5.23 9.46 -10.37
N LEU A 40 4.42 9.61 -11.42
CA LEU A 40 3.32 8.69 -11.71
C LEU A 40 3.83 7.25 -11.93
N GLY A 41 4.93 7.07 -12.65
CA GLY A 41 5.57 5.76 -12.83
C GLY A 41 6.07 5.14 -11.53
N THR A 42 6.53 5.98 -10.58
CA THR A 42 6.96 5.53 -9.25
C THR A 42 5.79 4.95 -8.43
N ILE A 43 4.58 5.48 -8.58
CA ILE A 43 3.37 5.01 -7.88
C ILE A 43 2.91 3.64 -8.40
N VAL A 44 3.20 3.30 -9.68
CA VAL A 44 2.81 2.01 -10.25
C VAL A 44 3.69 0.89 -9.71
N LYS A 45 3.26 0.27 -8.61
CA LYS A 45 3.99 -0.85 -7.98
C LYS A 45 4.02 -2.10 -8.88
N TYR A 46 2.94 -2.36 -9.61
CA TYR A 46 2.74 -3.56 -10.41
C TYR A 46 2.45 -3.18 -11.86
N PRO A 47 3.45 -3.17 -12.76
CA PRO A 47 3.28 -2.70 -14.14
C PRO A 47 2.59 -3.75 -15.04
N VAL A 48 1.49 -4.33 -14.56
CA VAL A 48 0.70 -5.36 -15.25
C VAL A 48 -0.79 -5.05 -15.18
N SER A 49 -1.52 -5.48 -16.19
CA SER A 49 -2.99 -5.38 -16.23
C SER A 49 -3.65 -6.49 -15.41
N SER A 50 -4.96 -6.39 -15.21
CA SER A 50 -5.75 -7.44 -14.52
C SER A 50 -5.73 -8.83 -15.21
N LEU A 51 -5.30 -8.91 -16.47
CA LEU A 51 -5.14 -10.17 -17.21
C LEU A 51 -3.76 -10.80 -17.04
N GLU A 52 -2.79 -10.03 -16.61
CA GLU A 52 -1.38 -10.42 -16.55
C GLU A 52 -0.92 -10.72 -15.12
N ILE A 53 -1.86 -10.66 -14.15
CA ILE A 53 -1.56 -11.03 -12.77
C ILE A 53 -1.17 -12.51 -12.73
N ASP A 54 0.03 -12.80 -12.24
CA ASP A 54 0.52 -14.17 -12.06
C ASP A 54 1.41 -14.26 -10.80
N THR A 55 0.84 -14.77 -9.73
CA THR A 55 1.54 -14.96 -8.45
C THR A 55 2.50 -16.15 -8.46
N THR A 56 2.49 -16.98 -9.51
CA THR A 56 3.35 -18.17 -9.61
C THR A 56 4.75 -17.86 -10.13
N THR A 57 4.95 -16.69 -10.73
CA THR A 57 6.27 -16.26 -11.27
C THR A 57 7.30 -15.96 -10.17
N GLY A 58 6.86 -15.71 -8.93
CA GLY A 58 7.72 -15.24 -7.86
C GLY A 58 8.25 -13.80 -8.04
N ASN A 59 7.88 -13.13 -9.13
CA ASN A 59 8.25 -11.75 -9.38
C ASN A 59 7.26 -10.78 -8.74
N ILE A 60 7.75 -9.87 -7.90
CA ILE A 60 6.88 -8.92 -7.18
C ILE A 60 6.05 -8.03 -8.11
N LYS A 61 6.50 -7.78 -9.34
CA LYS A 61 5.78 -6.95 -10.32
C LYS A 61 4.47 -7.57 -10.80
N ASP A 62 4.35 -8.90 -10.76
CA ASP A 62 3.21 -9.66 -11.33
C ASP A 62 2.14 -9.97 -10.26
N LYS A 63 2.34 -9.52 -9.03
CA LYS A 63 1.54 -9.91 -7.86
C LYS A 63 0.11 -9.38 -7.90
N LYS A 64 -0.10 -8.17 -8.41
CA LYS A 64 -1.39 -7.46 -8.47
C LYS A 64 -1.46 -6.59 -9.72
N LEU A 65 -2.65 -6.04 -10.05
CA LEU A 65 -2.75 -5.04 -11.11
C LEU A 65 -2.16 -3.68 -10.69
N GLY A 66 -1.60 -2.95 -11.63
CA GLY A 66 -1.03 -1.61 -11.38
C GLY A 66 -1.85 -0.46 -11.94
N TYR A 67 -2.81 -0.76 -12.81
CA TYR A 67 -3.69 0.24 -13.42
C TYR A 67 -5.01 -0.40 -13.87
N TYR A 68 -6.07 0.37 -13.83
CA TYR A 68 -7.37 -0.07 -14.35
C TYR A 68 -7.39 0.01 -15.88
N TYR A 69 -8.30 -0.73 -16.49
CA TYR A 69 -8.48 -0.72 -17.95
C TYR A 69 -8.67 0.69 -18.51
N ALA A 70 -9.44 1.52 -17.83
CA ALA A 70 -9.68 2.91 -18.22
C ALA A 70 -8.44 3.84 -18.10
N ASP A 71 -7.38 3.39 -17.45
CA ASP A 71 -6.13 4.13 -17.27
C ASP A 71 -4.96 3.54 -18.07
N GLN A 72 -5.25 2.55 -18.95
CA GLN A 72 -4.24 1.85 -19.74
C GLN A 72 -3.44 2.80 -20.65
N GLU A 73 -4.11 3.70 -21.36
CA GLU A 73 -3.44 4.66 -22.26
C GLU A 73 -2.47 5.56 -21.50
N LEU A 74 -2.89 6.08 -20.34
CA LEU A 74 -2.04 6.86 -19.47
C LEU A 74 -0.83 6.06 -18.99
N TYR A 75 -1.03 4.83 -18.56
CA TYR A 75 0.07 3.96 -18.14
C TYR A 75 1.06 3.69 -19.28
N GLU A 76 0.58 3.40 -20.47
CA GLU A 76 1.43 3.17 -21.66
C GLU A 76 2.27 4.42 -22.00
N GLU A 77 1.69 5.61 -21.89
CA GLU A 77 2.40 6.87 -22.09
C GLU A 77 3.46 7.10 -21.00
N ILE A 78 3.14 6.85 -19.73
CA ILE A 78 4.07 6.89 -18.61
C ILE A 78 5.24 5.92 -18.88
N ALA A 79 4.94 4.66 -19.18
CA ALA A 79 5.92 3.60 -19.37
C ALA A 79 6.86 3.89 -20.56
N LYS A 80 6.31 4.43 -21.65
CA LYS A 80 7.09 4.86 -22.84
C LYS A 80 8.00 6.04 -22.52
N THR A 81 7.46 7.08 -21.87
CA THR A 81 8.20 8.32 -21.60
C THR A 81 9.31 8.11 -20.57
N THR A 82 9.07 7.28 -19.55
CA THR A 82 10.07 6.92 -18.53
C THR A 82 11.03 5.81 -18.98
N GLY A 83 10.75 5.16 -20.11
CA GLY A 83 11.55 4.05 -20.64
C GLY A 83 11.38 2.74 -19.85
N THR A 84 10.42 2.64 -18.95
CA THR A 84 10.20 1.44 -18.12
C THR A 84 9.60 0.27 -18.90
N ASN A 85 8.73 0.53 -19.88
CA ASN A 85 8.19 -0.46 -20.83
C ASN A 85 7.74 -1.79 -20.17
N GLY A 86 6.83 -1.72 -19.20
CA GLY A 86 6.31 -2.89 -18.47
C GLY A 86 7.24 -3.43 -17.37
N LYS A 87 8.28 -2.69 -17.00
CA LYS A 87 9.13 -2.93 -15.84
C LYS A 87 8.80 -1.95 -14.73
N ARG A 88 9.15 -2.29 -13.50
CA ARG A 88 9.00 -1.37 -12.38
C ARG A 88 9.92 -0.16 -12.54
N HIS A 89 9.42 1.01 -12.24
CA HIS A 89 10.26 2.21 -12.15
C HIS A 89 11.27 2.05 -11.00
N PRO A 90 12.56 2.41 -11.16
CA PRO A 90 13.57 2.23 -10.10
C PRO A 90 13.16 2.82 -8.74
N LEU A 91 12.55 4.00 -8.71
CA LEU A 91 12.10 4.63 -7.48
C LEU A 91 10.90 3.90 -6.81
N THR A 92 10.20 3.03 -7.52
CA THR A 92 9.10 2.22 -6.94
C THR A 92 9.62 1.29 -5.84
N TYR A 93 10.83 0.77 -5.97
CA TYR A 93 11.45 -0.06 -4.94
C TYR A 93 11.68 0.72 -3.64
N ILE A 94 12.10 1.97 -3.76
CA ILE A 94 12.33 2.87 -2.61
C ILE A 94 10.99 3.25 -1.97
N LEU A 95 9.98 3.58 -2.78
CA LEU A 95 8.64 3.88 -2.30
C LEU A 95 8.04 2.71 -1.53
N GLU A 96 8.15 1.50 -2.09
CA GLU A 96 7.65 0.27 -1.44
C GLU A 96 8.36 -0.03 -0.12
N ALA A 97 9.70 0.08 -0.09
CA ALA A 97 10.45 -0.12 1.14
C ALA A 97 10.08 0.92 2.22
N ALA A 98 9.89 2.18 1.84
CA ALA A 98 9.46 3.23 2.77
C ALA A 98 8.06 2.98 3.34
N ASP A 99 7.13 2.55 2.49
CA ASP A 99 5.78 2.16 2.84
C ASP A 99 5.78 0.99 3.83
N ASP A 100 6.48 -0.09 3.50
CA ASP A 100 6.59 -1.28 4.33
C ASP A 100 7.24 -1.01 5.69
N ILE A 101 8.32 -0.21 5.75
CA ILE A 101 8.95 0.21 7.01
C ILE A 101 7.95 0.99 7.87
N ALA A 102 7.27 1.96 7.28
CA ALA A 102 6.33 2.81 7.98
C ALA A 102 5.17 1.98 8.57
N TYR A 103 4.52 1.14 7.76
CA TYR A 103 3.38 0.34 8.21
C TYR A 103 3.78 -0.69 9.27
N LYS A 104 4.78 -1.54 9.01
CA LYS A 104 5.15 -2.60 9.95
C LYS A 104 5.61 -2.06 11.31
N THR A 105 6.29 -0.93 11.32
CA THR A 105 6.71 -0.32 12.60
C THR A 105 5.56 0.39 13.31
N ALA A 106 4.65 1.04 12.56
CA ALA A 106 3.45 1.65 13.13
C ALA A 106 2.48 0.61 13.70
N ASP A 107 2.33 -0.55 13.05
CA ASP A 107 1.50 -1.64 13.55
C ASP A 107 1.95 -2.13 14.93
N ILE A 108 3.27 -2.22 15.16
CA ILE A 108 3.83 -2.59 16.46
C ILE A 108 3.59 -1.50 17.51
N GLU A 109 3.79 -0.23 17.14
CA GLU A 109 3.54 0.89 18.05
C GLU A 109 2.06 0.96 18.44
N ASP A 110 1.18 0.85 17.46
CA ASP A 110 -0.27 0.86 17.66
C ASP A 110 -0.73 -0.33 18.52
N ALA A 111 -0.20 -1.53 18.24
CA ALA A 111 -0.47 -2.72 19.05
C ALA A 111 -0.10 -2.51 20.52
N PHE A 112 1.05 -1.91 20.76
CA PHE A 112 1.52 -1.60 22.11
C PHE A 112 0.64 -0.53 22.78
N VAL A 113 0.40 0.60 22.12
CA VAL A 113 -0.39 1.70 22.67
C VAL A 113 -1.83 1.30 22.95
N LYS A 114 -2.42 0.46 22.10
CA LYS A 114 -3.78 -0.06 22.26
C LYS A 114 -3.88 -1.25 23.24
N GLY A 115 -2.76 -1.73 23.76
CA GLY A 115 -2.70 -2.82 24.74
C GLY A 115 -2.89 -4.24 24.17
N PHE A 116 -2.77 -4.39 22.84
CA PHE A 116 -2.78 -5.71 22.19
C PHE A 116 -1.42 -6.42 22.32
N LEU A 117 -0.35 -5.67 22.50
CA LEU A 117 1.01 -6.18 22.68
C LEU A 117 1.67 -5.52 23.90
N SER A 118 2.12 -6.31 24.86
CA SER A 118 2.89 -5.81 26.01
C SER A 118 4.39 -5.77 25.70
N TYR A 119 5.15 -5.00 26.50
CA TYR A 119 6.61 -4.99 26.43
C TYR A 119 7.22 -6.40 26.58
N HIS A 120 6.68 -7.20 27.48
CA HIS A 120 7.16 -8.56 27.74
C HIS A 120 6.94 -9.47 26.52
N GLN A 121 5.74 -9.43 25.94
CA GLN A 121 5.44 -10.20 24.71
C GLN A 121 6.34 -9.77 23.54
N LEU A 122 6.51 -8.46 23.31
CA LEU A 122 7.42 -7.98 22.28
C LEU A 122 8.85 -8.50 22.49
N LYS A 123 9.32 -8.49 23.75
CA LYS A 123 10.64 -9.02 24.10
C LYS A 123 10.75 -10.51 23.79
N GLU A 124 9.74 -11.32 24.17
CA GLU A 124 9.70 -12.76 23.88
C GLU A 124 9.74 -13.06 22.38
N GLU A 125 8.98 -12.32 21.58
CA GLU A 125 9.00 -12.46 20.11
C GLU A 125 10.39 -12.18 19.50
N LEU A 126 11.09 -11.17 20.03
CA LEU A 126 12.43 -10.81 19.56
C LEU A 126 13.53 -11.83 19.92
N VAL A 127 13.28 -12.73 20.85
CA VAL A 127 14.25 -13.81 21.21
C VAL A 127 14.58 -14.69 20.01
N SER A 128 13.64 -14.87 19.09
CA SER A 128 13.84 -15.65 17.86
C SER A 128 14.99 -15.12 16.99
N LEU A 129 15.29 -13.82 17.06
CA LEU A 129 16.40 -13.18 16.33
C LEU A 129 17.62 -12.91 17.22
N ALA A 130 17.60 -13.25 18.52
CA ALA A 130 18.65 -12.85 19.47
C ALA A 130 20.04 -13.43 19.15
N ASN A 131 20.09 -14.64 18.57
CA ASN A 131 21.32 -15.34 18.25
C ASN A 131 21.68 -15.28 16.76
N GLU A 132 20.96 -14.49 15.97
CA GLU A 132 21.22 -14.34 14.54
C GLU A 132 22.40 -13.38 14.34
N GLU A 133 23.49 -13.90 13.82
CA GLU A 133 24.60 -13.06 13.33
C GLU A 133 24.17 -12.35 12.05
N ASN A 134 24.55 -11.10 11.92
CA ASN A 134 24.26 -10.33 10.72
C ASN A 134 25.37 -9.32 10.39
N GLU A 135 25.43 -8.95 9.13
CA GLU A 135 26.44 -8.06 8.56
C GLU A 135 26.50 -6.67 9.22
N TYR A 136 25.41 -6.27 9.90
CA TYR A 136 25.30 -4.97 10.56
C TYR A 136 25.63 -5.03 12.05
N SER A 137 25.88 -6.20 12.62
CA SER A 137 26.02 -6.40 14.08
C SER A 137 24.86 -5.75 14.85
N PHE A 138 23.66 -5.87 14.31
CA PHE A 138 22.45 -5.26 14.85
C PHE A 138 21.59 -6.31 15.57
N HIS A 139 21.33 -6.10 16.85
CA HIS A 139 20.54 -6.99 17.69
C HIS A 139 19.28 -6.27 18.21
N ALA A 140 18.14 -6.57 17.60
CA ALA A 140 16.86 -5.89 17.89
C ALA A 140 16.45 -5.99 19.35
N LEU A 141 16.61 -7.18 19.97
CA LEU A 141 16.31 -7.43 21.38
C LEU A 141 17.18 -6.56 22.31
N GLU A 142 18.49 -6.55 22.10
CA GLU A 142 19.42 -5.75 22.91
C GLU A 142 19.11 -4.25 22.84
N LYS A 143 18.71 -3.78 21.65
CA LYS A 143 18.30 -2.38 21.47
C LYS A 143 17.05 -2.05 22.28
N LEU A 144 16.07 -2.94 22.33
CA LEU A 144 14.86 -2.78 23.14
C LEU A 144 15.19 -2.72 24.64
N GLU A 145 16.00 -3.66 25.13
CA GLU A 145 16.43 -3.72 26.53
C GLU A 145 17.27 -2.51 26.94
N ALA A 146 18.18 -2.05 26.07
CA ALA A 146 18.97 -0.84 26.30
C ALA A 146 18.11 0.42 26.43
N LYS A 147 17.01 0.52 25.63
CA LYS A 147 16.05 1.63 25.75
C LYS A 147 15.26 1.55 27.05
N TYR A 148 14.86 0.35 27.46
CA TYR A 148 14.18 0.16 28.73
C TYR A 148 15.08 0.58 29.92
N ALA A 149 16.31 0.08 29.97
CA ALA A 149 17.28 0.47 30.98
C ALA A 149 17.59 2.00 30.98
N SER A 150 17.60 2.62 29.82
CA SER A 150 17.74 4.07 29.70
C SER A 150 16.53 4.81 30.28
N GLY A 151 15.32 4.34 30.02
CA GLY A 151 14.09 4.89 30.59
C GLY A 151 14.08 4.82 32.12
N GLN A 152 14.49 3.68 32.69
CA GLN A 152 14.62 3.50 34.12
C GLN A 152 15.65 4.48 34.75
N ARG A 153 16.85 4.58 34.16
CA ARG A 153 17.90 5.52 34.65
C ARG A 153 17.42 6.97 34.58
N ARG A 154 16.63 7.34 33.58
CA ARG A 154 16.05 8.66 33.41
C ARG A 154 14.82 8.90 34.26
N LYS A 155 14.35 7.90 34.97
CA LYS A 155 13.15 7.93 35.83
C LYS A 155 11.90 8.41 35.06
N VAL A 156 11.75 7.99 33.79
CA VAL A 156 10.54 8.33 33.03
C VAL A 156 9.33 7.64 33.64
N LYS A 157 8.15 8.25 33.50
CA LYS A 157 6.91 7.74 34.12
C LYS A 157 6.53 6.33 33.64
N ASN A 158 6.71 6.05 32.35
CA ASN A 158 6.46 4.75 31.74
C ASN A 158 7.70 4.28 30.98
N PRO A 159 8.63 3.51 31.60
CA PRO A 159 9.85 3.03 30.95
C PRO A 159 9.59 2.07 29.78
N GLU A 160 8.51 1.29 29.81
CA GLU A 160 8.14 0.36 28.74
C GLU A 160 7.71 1.11 27.47
N GLU A 161 6.82 2.09 27.60
CA GLU A 161 6.39 2.94 26.49
C GLU A 161 7.56 3.72 25.91
N TYR A 162 8.40 4.30 26.77
CA TYR A 162 9.63 4.95 26.36
C TYR A 162 10.53 4.01 25.56
N ALA A 163 10.69 2.78 26.04
CA ALA A 163 11.51 1.77 25.37
C ALA A 163 10.98 1.45 23.98
N VAL A 164 9.69 1.10 23.87
CA VAL A 164 9.07 0.69 22.59
C VAL A 164 9.12 1.81 21.57
N LYS A 165 8.69 3.02 21.91
CA LYS A 165 8.71 4.16 20.98
C LYS A 165 10.11 4.52 20.48
N ASN A 166 11.10 4.55 21.36
CA ASN A 166 12.48 4.81 20.96
C ASN A 166 13.14 3.65 20.22
N TRP A 167 12.74 2.43 20.51
CA TRP A 167 13.19 1.25 19.79
C TRP A 167 12.66 1.27 18.35
N ILE A 168 11.39 1.61 18.13
CA ILE A 168 10.80 1.74 16.78
C ILE A 168 11.59 2.70 15.90
N VAL A 169 11.96 3.87 16.41
CA VAL A 169 12.81 4.81 15.67
C VAL A 169 14.15 4.20 15.28
N GLN A 170 14.75 3.36 16.16
CA GLN A 170 15.99 2.65 15.83
C GLN A 170 15.77 1.57 14.77
N MET A 171 14.63 0.85 14.83
CA MET A 171 14.28 -0.15 13.82
C MET A 171 14.08 0.50 12.46
N GLN A 172 13.36 1.62 12.40
CA GLN A 172 13.21 2.39 11.16
C GLN A 172 14.54 2.80 10.56
N GLY A 173 15.44 3.39 11.37
CA GLY A 173 16.78 3.78 10.92
C GLY A 173 17.61 2.59 10.41
N PHE A 174 17.53 1.45 11.10
CA PHE A 174 18.20 0.22 10.67
C PHE A 174 17.64 -0.32 9.35
N LEU A 175 16.31 -0.41 9.23
CA LEU A 175 15.65 -0.91 8.03
C LEU A 175 15.87 0.01 6.81
N ILE A 176 15.97 1.33 7.02
CA ILE A 176 16.36 2.27 5.96
C ILE A 176 17.77 1.95 5.45
N ASN A 177 18.71 1.63 6.33
CA ASN A 177 20.07 1.22 5.91
C ASN A 177 20.02 -0.09 5.10
N CYS A 178 19.28 -1.11 5.57
CA CYS A 178 19.10 -2.36 4.82
C CYS A 178 18.51 -2.11 3.42
N ALA A 179 17.48 -1.27 3.31
CA ALA A 179 16.88 -0.94 2.03
C ALA A 179 17.85 -0.17 1.11
N THR A 180 18.66 0.72 1.68
CA THR A 180 19.71 1.45 0.94
C THR A 180 20.75 0.50 0.39
N ASP A 181 21.21 -0.44 1.19
CA ASP A 181 22.18 -1.46 0.77
C ASP A 181 21.58 -2.41 -0.28
N GLY A 182 20.31 -2.81 -0.09
CA GLY A 182 19.57 -3.60 -1.07
C GLY A 182 19.45 -2.92 -2.42
N PHE A 183 19.17 -1.60 -2.43
CA PHE A 183 19.11 -0.81 -3.64
C PHE A 183 20.47 -0.68 -4.31
N THR A 184 21.51 -0.30 -3.56
CA THR A 184 22.84 -0.06 -4.11
C THR A 184 23.51 -1.33 -4.60
N SER A 185 23.36 -2.44 -3.87
CA SER A 185 23.90 -3.74 -4.27
C SER A 185 23.23 -4.33 -5.51
N ASN A 186 21.98 -3.98 -5.77
CA ASN A 186 21.21 -4.44 -6.92
C ASN A 186 20.97 -3.36 -7.97
N TYR A 187 21.71 -2.25 -7.91
CA TYR A 187 21.49 -1.06 -8.75
C TYR A 187 21.37 -1.40 -10.24
N GLU A 188 22.31 -2.14 -10.81
CA GLU A 188 22.31 -2.49 -12.24
C GLU A 188 21.09 -3.35 -12.64
N LYS A 189 20.68 -4.29 -11.75
CA LYS A 189 19.49 -5.12 -11.99
C LYS A 189 18.21 -4.30 -11.90
N ILE A 190 18.15 -3.36 -10.95
CA ILE A 190 17.00 -2.46 -10.78
C ILE A 190 16.90 -1.53 -12.00
N MET A 191 18.00 -0.90 -12.41
CA MET A 191 18.03 -0.01 -13.56
C MET A 191 17.74 -0.72 -14.88
N SER A 192 18.17 -1.95 -15.04
CA SER A 192 17.82 -2.77 -16.22
C SER A 192 16.42 -3.38 -16.15
N GLY A 193 15.74 -3.29 -14.97
CA GLY A 193 14.41 -3.86 -14.74
C GLY A 193 14.39 -5.38 -14.69
N THR A 194 15.48 -6.00 -14.27
CA THR A 194 15.63 -7.47 -14.12
C THR A 194 15.57 -7.91 -12.66
N TYR A 195 15.50 -6.97 -11.71
CA TYR A 195 15.37 -7.28 -10.29
C TYR A 195 13.92 -7.66 -9.95
N CYS A 196 13.73 -8.80 -9.30
CA CYS A 196 12.41 -9.42 -9.08
C CYS A 196 11.93 -9.40 -7.62
N TYR A 197 12.73 -8.89 -6.69
CA TYR A 197 12.49 -8.95 -5.24
C TYR A 197 12.29 -7.55 -4.66
N ASP A 198 11.92 -7.48 -3.38
CA ASP A 198 11.98 -6.23 -2.60
C ASP A 198 13.42 -5.89 -2.18
N LEU A 199 13.63 -4.72 -1.56
CA LEU A 199 14.96 -4.26 -1.18
C LEU A 199 15.51 -4.94 0.08
N PHE A 200 14.71 -5.71 0.81
CA PHE A 200 15.15 -6.44 2.00
C PHE A 200 15.61 -7.87 1.68
N HIS A 201 15.28 -8.36 0.49
CA HIS A 201 15.51 -9.74 0.10
C HIS A 201 16.96 -10.19 0.30
N GLY A 202 17.13 -11.30 1.05
CA GLY A 202 18.43 -11.90 1.36
C GLY A 202 19.24 -11.17 2.44
N THR A 203 18.68 -10.13 3.07
CA THR A 203 19.35 -9.39 4.17
C THR A 203 18.76 -9.75 5.54
N TYR A 204 19.44 -9.38 6.62
CA TYR A 204 18.87 -9.48 7.97
C TYR A 204 17.60 -8.61 8.12
N GLY A 205 17.50 -7.53 7.34
CA GLY A 205 16.30 -6.69 7.29
C GLY A 205 15.05 -7.47 6.89
N GLU A 206 15.15 -8.45 5.97
CA GLU A 206 14.03 -9.33 5.59
C GLU A 206 13.51 -10.14 6.78
N LYS A 207 14.41 -10.72 7.57
CA LYS A 207 14.04 -11.50 8.77
C LYS A 207 13.32 -10.63 9.80
N LEU A 208 13.83 -9.43 10.04
CA LEU A 208 13.21 -8.48 10.96
C LEU A 208 11.84 -8.01 10.45
N MET A 209 11.73 -7.66 9.16
CA MET A 209 10.47 -7.26 8.52
C MET A 209 9.42 -8.36 8.58
N ASN A 210 9.81 -9.62 8.38
CA ASN A 210 8.91 -10.76 8.49
C ASN A 210 8.46 -10.95 9.94
N LEU A 211 9.38 -10.89 10.90
CA LEU A 211 9.03 -11.01 12.31
C LEU A 211 8.05 -9.91 12.77
N LEU A 212 8.27 -8.64 12.37
CA LEU A 212 7.34 -7.55 12.70
C LEU A 212 5.94 -7.82 12.13
N GLY A 213 5.86 -8.31 10.90
CA GLY A 213 4.60 -8.72 10.28
C GLY A 213 3.91 -9.86 11.03
N ASP A 214 4.67 -10.88 11.44
CA ASP A 214 4.17 -12.03 12.20
C ASP A 214 3.66 -11.62 13.59
N ILE A 215 4.35 -10.71 14.27
CA ILE A 215 3.91 -10.14 15.55
C ILE A 215 2.58 -9.41 15.38
N ALA A 216 2.48 -8.53 14.40
CA ALA A 216 1.24 -7.81 14.10
C ALA A 216 0.09 -8.78 13.78
N TYR A 217 0.35 -9.80 12.98
CA TYR A 217 -0.65 -10.82 12.65
C TYR A 217 -1.14 -11.56 13.89
N ARG A 218 -0.22 -12.08 14.73
CA ARG A 218 -0.60 -12.87 15.93
C ARG A 218 -1.28 -12.03 17.00
N HIS A 219 -0.78 -10.84 17.28
CA HIS A 219 -1.25 -10.04 18.42
C HIS A 219 -2.36 -9.04 18.09
N VAL A 220 -2.53 -8.68 16.80
CA VAL A 220 -3.54 -7.70 16.37
C VAL A 220 -4.54 -8.35 15.43
N PHE A 221 -4.10 -8.68 14.20
CA PHE A 221 -5.03 -9.03 13.11
C PHE A 221 -5.78 -10.34 13.34
N SER A 222 -5.23 -11.29 14.12
CA SER A 222 -5.89 -12.56 14.47
C SER A 222 -6.76 -12.48 15.75
N THR A 223 -7.00 -11.27 16.27
CA THR A 223 -7.80 -11.13 17.51
C THR A 223 -9.30 -11.13 17.23
N SER A 224 -10.08 -11.64 18.19
CA SER A 224 -11.55 -11.64 18.08
C SER A 224 -12.16 -10.24 18.00
N VAL A 225 -11.46 -9.22 18.47
CA VAL A 225 -11.89 -7.82 18.36
C VAL A 225 -11.87 -7.38 16.91
N ILE A 226 -10.76 -7.63 16.20
CA ILE A 226 -10.62 -7.31 14.79
C ILE A 226 -11.64 -8.09 13.95
N TYR A 227 -11.77 -9.40 14.15
CA TYR A 227 -12.76 -10.20 13.41
C TYR A 227 -14.20 -9.71 13.58
N LYS A 228 -14.58 -9.25 14.77
CA LYS A 228 -15.91 -8.66 14.98
C LYS A 228 -16.10 -7.34 14.23
N MET A 229 -15.05 -6.51 14.15
CA MET A 229 -15.07 -5.28 13.39
C MET A 229 -15.17 -5.58 11.89
N GLU A 230 -14.34 -6.46 11.34
CA GLU A 230 -14.36 -6.87 9.94
C GLU A 230 -15.74 -7.43 9.53
N MET A 231 -16.36 -8.27 10.36
CA MET A 231 -17.72 -8.77 10.08
C MET A 231 -18.75 -7.65 10.02
N SER A 232 -18.64 -6.64 10.88
CA SER A 232 -19.55 -5.50 10.89
C SER A 232 -19.32 -4.59 9.68
N GLU A 233 -18.05 -4.34 9.36
CA GLU A 233 -17.63 -3.52 8.23
C GLU A 233 -18.05 -4.16 6.89
N ALA A 234 -17.93 -5.47 6.75
CA ALA A 234 -18.38 -6.18 5.54
C ALA A 234 -19.85 -5.93 5.24
N VAL A 235 -20.73 -6.03 6.24
CA VAL A 235 -22.16 -5.76 6.08
C VAL A 235 -22.44 -4.30 5.71
N MET A 236 -21.71 -3.35 6.33
CA MET A 236 -21.86 -1.93 6.01
C MET A 236 -21.40 -1.64 4.58
N LEU A 237 -20.27 -2.22 4.18
CA LEU A 237 -19.70 -2.03 2.84
C LEU A 237 -20.62 -2.60 1.76
N ASP A 238 -21.12 -3.82 1.94
CA ASP A 238 -22.06 -4.45 1.01
C ASP A 238 -23.33 -3.59 0.84
N PHE A 239 -23.88 -3.09 1.95
CA PHE A 239 -25.05 -2.20 1.91
C PHE A 239 -24.74 -0.91 1.14
N LEU A 240 -23.61 -0.27 1.41
CA LEU A 240 -23.22 0.96 0.71
C LEU A 240 -22.99 0.70 -0.78
N LEU A 241 -22.27 -0.35 -1.14
CA LEU A 241 -22.02 -0.72 -2.53
C LEU A 241 -23.34 -0.97 -3.29
N ASP A 242 -24.29 -1.73 -2.71
CA ASP A 242 -25.61 -1.95 -3.33
C ASP A 242 -26.31 -0.62 -3.63
N LYS A 243 -26.27 0.33 -2.69
CA LYS A 243 -26.96 1.61 -2.86
C LYS A 243 -26.25 2.53 -3.86
N PHE A 244 -24.94 2.67 -3.73
CA PHE A 244 -24.17 3.60 -4.56
C PHE A 244 -24.05 3.10 -6.00
N VAL A 245 -23.76 1.82 -6.23
CA VAL A 245 -23.64 1.25 -7.57
C VAL A 245 -24.97 1.36 -8.32
N LYS A 246 -26.09 1.03 -7.67
CA LYS A 246 -27.41 1.16 -8.28
C LYS A 246 -27.74 2.61 -8.64
N ALA A 247 -27.50 3.55 -7.72
CA ALA A 247 -27.75 4.97 -7.97
C ALA A 247 -26.83 5.52 -9.07
N ALA A 248 -25.57 5.07 -9.15
CA ALA A 248 -24.62 5.46 -10.19
C ALA A 248 -25.04 4.93 -11.58
N ILE A 249 -25.54 3.69 -11.68
CA ILE A 249 -26.07 3.14 -12.92
C ILE A 249 -27.29 3.96 -13.40
N ASP A 250 -28.24 4.25 -12.50
CA ASP A 250 -29.41 5.05 -12.82
C ASP A 250 -29.02 6.47 -13.29
N TYR A 251 -28.02 7.07 -12.62
CA TYR A 251 -27.47 8.39 -13.00
C TYR A 251 -26.81 8.36 -14.39
N ASP A 252 -26.07 7.32 -14.69
CA ASP A 252 -25.33 7.19 -15.96
C ASP A 252 -26.26 6.85 -17.16
N THR A 253 -27.38 6.21 -16.92
CA THR A 253 -28.32 5.82 -17.97
C THR A 253 -29.38 6.87 -18.32
N ASP A 254 -29.29 8.09 -17.77
CA ASP A 254 -30.28 9.15 -17.91
C ASP A 254 -31.71 8.74 -17.46
N THR A 255 -31.79 7.75 -16.59
CA THR A 255 -33.05 7.34 -15.95
C THR A 255 -33.48 8.43 -14.96
N GLU A 256 -34.77 8.69 -14.86
CA GLU A 256 -35.27 9.63 -13.86
C GLU A 256 -34.96 9.14 -12.45
N LEU A 257 -34.06 9.85 -11.77
CA LEU A 257 -33.61 9.47 -10.45
C LEU A 257 -34.70 9.65 -9.40
N SER A 258 -34.91 8.62 -8.59
CA SER A 258 -35.71 8.76 -7.37
C SER A 258 -35.08 9.77 -6.41
N GLU A 259 -35.89 10.37 -5.53
CA GLU A 259 -35.41 11.33 -4.52
C GLU A 259 -34.28 10.68 -3.63
N THR A 260 -34.39 9.38 -3.35
CA THR A 260 -33.36 8.63 -2.63
C THR A 260 -32.05 8.56 -3.42
N ASN A 261 -32.11 8.21 -4.72
CA ASN A 261 -30.92 8.12 -5.55
C ASN A 261 -30.27 9.49 -5.78
N LYS A 262 -31.05 10.56 -5.91
CA LYS A 262 -30.53 11.95 -5.96
C LYS A 262 -29.70 12.27 -4.71
N ARG A 263 -30.19 11.91 -3.53
CA ARG A 263 -29.44 12.10 -2.27
C ARG A 263 -28.17 11.26 -2.21
N ILE A 264 -28.22 9.99 -2.63
CA ILE A 264 -27.04 9.12 -2.68
C ILE A 264 -25.97 9.71 -3.62
N ILE A 265 -26.38 10.12 -4.82
CA ILE A 265 -25.47 10.76 -5.79
C ILE A 265 -24.90 12.09 -5.26
N SER A 266 -25.63 12.82 -4.42
CA SER A 266 -25.10 14.05 -3.83
C SER A 266 -23.92 13.85 -2.87
N PHE A 267 -23.71 12.64 -2.33
CA PHE A 267 -22.51 12.30 -1.55
C PHE A 267 -21.28 12.07 -2.43
N ILE A 268 -21.46 11.80 -3.72
CA ILE A 268 -20.33 11.63 -4.64
C ILE A 268 -19.80 13.01 -5.02
N SER A 269 -18.49 13.21 -4.87
CA SER A 269 -17.82 14.45 -5.24
C SER A 269 -18.09 14.83 -6.70
N GLU A 270 -18.22 16.12 -6.98
CA GLU A 270 -18.40 16.63 -8.35
C GLU A 270 -17.25 16.24 -9.28
N ASN A 271 -16.04 16.06 -8.76
CA ASN A 271 -14.89 15.61 -9.53
C ASN A 271 -15.13 14.26 -10.20
N TYR A 272 -15.72 13.31 -9.46
CA TYR A 272 -16.06 11.99 -10.03
C TYR A 272 -17.20 12.06 -11.05
N LYS A 273 -18.15 12.98 -10.85
CA LYS A 273 -19.27 13.18 -11.79
C LYS A 273 -18.83 13.87 -13.07
N SER A 274 -17.89 14.82 -12.97
CA SER A 274 -17.38 15.54 -14.14
C SER A 274 -16.50 14.66 -15.03
N ASP A 275 -15.71 13.75 -14.48
CA ASP A 275 -14.93 12.77 -15.25
C ASP A 275 -15.84 11.91 -16.15
N THR A 276 -16.95 11.41 -15.60
CA THR A 276 -17.94 10.66 -16.40
C THR A 276 -18.59 11.53 -17.49
N THR A 277 -18.78 12.83 -17.27
CA THR A 277 -19.37 13.75 -18.24
C THR A 277 -18.41 14.08 -19.39
N VAL A 278 -17.11 14.19 -19.13
CA VAL A 278 -16.06 14.40 -20.16
C VAL A 278 -15.96 13.17 -21.05
N MET A 279 -15.98 11.97 -20.49
CA MET A 279 -16.00 10.72 -21.27
C MET A 279 -17.25 10.62 -22.18
N ARG A 280 -18.43 11.05 -21.72
CA ARG A 280 -19.64 11.11 -22.53
C ARG A 280 -19.54 12.05 -23.73
N LYS A 281 -18.85 13.19 -23.58
CA LYS A 281 -18.64 14.17 -24.67
C LYS A 281 -17.57 13.72 -25.67
N GLY A 282 -16.62 12.88 -25.26
CA GLY A 282 -15.49 12.40 -26.07
C GLY A 282 -15.77 11.22 -27.00
N LYS A 283 -17.04 10.83 -27.24
CA LYS A 283 -17.43 9.71 -28.13
C LYS A 283 -16.85 8.33 -27.78
N ALA A 284 -16.38 8.09 -26.57
CA ALA A 284 -16.13 6.73 -26.10
C ALA A 284 -17.49 6.01 -26.00
N SER A 285 -17.63 4.87 -26.68
CA SER A 285 -18.88 4.13 -26.60
C SER A 285 -19.08 3.66 -25.16
N ARG A 286 -20.34 3.61 -24.68
CA ARG A 286 -20.73 3.09 -23.35
C ARG A 286 -20.13 1.72 -23.01
N LYS A 287 -19.59 1.01 -23.99
CA LYS A 287 -18.96 -0.31 -23.83
C LYS A 287 -17.52 -0.25 -23.31
N ASP A 288 -16.90 0.94 -23.33
CA ASP A 288 -15.47 1.09 -22.98
C ASP A 288 -15.27 1.65 -21.58
N CYS A 289 -16.34 2.05 -20.89
CA CYS A 289 -16.29 2.74 -19.59
C CYS A 289 -16.83 1.91 -18.40
N ILE A 290 -17.40 0.74 -18.64
CA ILE A 290 -17.87 -0.17 -17.57
C ILE A 290 -16.93 -1.34 -17.42
#